data_abba2902eec1980d8fe7abfe78879105
#
_entry.id   abba2902eec1980d8fe7abfe78879105
#
_cell.length_a   1.000
_cell.length_b   1.000
_cell.length_c   1.000
_cell.angle_alpha   90.00
_cell.angle_beta   90.00
_cell.angle_gamma   90.00
#
_symmetry.space_group_name_H-M   'P 1'
#
loop_
_entity.id
_entity.type
_entity.pdbx_description
1 polymer ?
#
loop_
_entity_poly.entity_id
_entity_poly.type
_entity_poly.pdbx_seq_one_letter_code
_entity_poly.pdbx_strand_id
1 'polypeptide(L)'
;MHQKLDILAERGYVILRDWQGPAIEPAEWESLEYMDWKSGGDTNFAPLASATGEMDCRGFWDHGKADKNGIWTSNRQLAPSLASYVERIGGNFGRVRVIKLNPSDEATALRQLHRDDNNRLNPDGAGWVVRSWLELDDAAGKSVFILREDKDDPSTETRIRLHPGMQLVIDTERLWHVVWHPGARPRYALITSWESDAVIDAWIAREHAPRRRPVPTRKLAPTGKLAGSRR
;
A
#
# COMPACT_ATOMS: atom_id res chain seq x y z
N MET A 1 1.27 19.82 17.18
CA MET A 1 1.04 18.47 17.75
C MET A 1 0.98 17.52 16.56
N HIS A 2 1.94 16.58 16.46
CA HIS A 2 2.01 15.64 15.33
C HIS A 2 0.77 14.76 15.33
N GLN A 3 -0.04 14.83 14.28
CA GLN A 3 -1.12 13.88 14.11
C GLN A 3 -0.52 12.61 13.49
N LYS A 4 -0.04 11.72 14.34
CA LYS A 4 0.24 10.34 13.97
C LYS A 4 -1.04 9.52 14.09
N LEU A 5 -1.21 8.57 13.20
CA LEU A 5 -2.36 7.67 13.27
C LEU A 5 -2.18 6.69 14.43
N ASP A 6 -3.10 6.69 15.38
CA ASP A 6 -3.02 5.83 16.58
C ASP A 6 -2.96 4.34 16.21
N ILE A 7 -3.65 3.94 15.14
CA ILE A 7 -3.63 2.55 14.67
C ILE A 7 -2.25 2.06 14.25
N LEU A 8 -1.32 2.96 13.90
CA LEU A 8 0.06 2.62 13.57
C LEU A 8 0.99 2.67 14.79
N ALA A 9 0.52 3.12 15.96
CA ALA A 9 1.37 3.32 17.13
C ALA A 9 2.01 2.03 17.63
N GLU A 10 1.28 0.91 17.60
CA GLU A 10 1.78 -0.38 18.10
C GLU A 10 2.80 -1.00 17.13
N ARG A 11 2.42 -1.20 15.86
CA ARG A 11 3.19 -2.03 14.91
C ARG A 11 3.85 -1.23 13.79
N GLY A 12 3.50 0.04 13.61
CA GLY A 12 3.96 0.85 12.49
C GLY A 12 3.33 0.48 11.14
N TYR A 13 2.44 -0.51 11.10
CA TYR A 13 1.72 -0.90 9.88
C TYR A 13 0.33 -1.45 10.19
N VAL A 14 -0.53 -1.43 9.18
CA VAL A 14 -1.86 -2.05 9.21
C VAL A 14 -2.18 -2.67 7.85
N ILE A 15 -2.79 -3.86 7.88
CA ILE A 15 -3.31 -4.54 6.69
C ILE A 15 -4.80 -4.22 6.63
N LEU A 16 -5.23 -3.67 5.50
CA LEU A 16 -6.63 -3.34 5.24
C LEU A 16 -7.33 -4.49 4.52
N ARG A 17 -8.64 -4.38 4.33
CA ARG A 17 -9.38 -5.29 3.45
C ARG A 17 -8.82 -5.19 2.03
N ASP A 18 -8.86 -6.31 1.31
CA ASP A 18 -8.54 -6.31 -0.11
C ASP A 18 -9.46 -5.35 -0.86
N TRP A 19 -8.93 -4.74 -1.90
CA TRP A 19 -9.67 -3.87 -2.78
C TRP A 19 -10.92 -4.58 -3.34
N GLN A 20 -12.08 -3.98 -3.13
CA GLN A 20 -13.39 -4.49 -3.54
C GLN A 20 -14.05 -3.60 -4.61
N GLY A 21 -13.33 -2.59 -5.10
CA GLY A 21 -13.82 -1.69 -6.14
C GLY A 21 -13.76 -2.32 -7.53
N PRO A 22 -14.04 -1.53 -8.57
CA PRO A 22 -13.90 -1.98 -9.95
C PRO A 22 -12.52 -2.57 -10.24
N ALA A 23 -12.46 -3.54 -11.13
CA ALA A 23 -11.18 -4.06 -11.63
C ALA A 23 -10.36 -2.91 -12.22
N ILE A 24 -9.07 -2.95 -11.94
CA ILE A 24 -8.10 -2.05 -12.56
C ILE A 24 -7.41 -2.85 -13.66
N GLU A 25 -7.47 -2.35 -14.88
CA GLU A 25 -6.96 -3.08 -16.02
C GLU A 25 -5.43 -3.04 -16.09
N PRO A 26 -4.75 -4.16 -16.43
CA PRO A 26 -3.29 -4.21 -16.54
C PRO A 26 -2.69 -3.12 -17.43
N ALA A 27 -3.38 -2.71 -18.47
CA ALA A 27 -2.95 -1.63 -19.35
C ALA A 27 -2.68 -0.31 -18.58
N GLU A 28 -3.37 -0.07 -17.46
CA GLU A 28 -3.18 1.15 -16.66
C GLU A 28 -1.84 1.22 -15.92
N TRP A 29 -1.14 0.09 -15.75
CA TRP A 29 0.20 0.11 -15.16
C TRP A 29 1.27 -0.43 -16.11
N GLU A 30 0.94 -1.31 -17.05
CA GLU A 30 1.92 -1.86 -17.98
C GLU A 30 2.32 -0.87 -19.08
N SER A 31 1.42 0.06 -19.46
CA SER A 31 1.66 1.06 -20.51
C SER A 31 2.33 2.35 -20.02
N LEU A 32 2.54 2.49 -18.71
CA LEU A 32 3.16 3.70 -18.18
C LEU A 32 4.65 3.79 -18.53
N GLU A 33 5.15 5.02 -18.64
CA GLU A 33 6.59 5.27 -18.73
C GLU A 33 7.23 5.12 -17.36
N TYR A 34 8.14 4.16 -17.23
CA TYR A 34 8.87 3.86 -16.02
C TYR A 34 10.25 4.48 -16.04
N MET A 35 10.62 5.08 -14.91
CA MET A 35 11.91 5.72 -14.68
C MET A 35 12.73 4.88 -13.69
N ASP A 36 14.03 4.80 -13.91
CA ASP A 36 14.95 4.17 -12.97
C ASP A 36 15.08 5.02 -11.70
N TRP A 37 15.23 4.34 -10.57
CA TRP A 37 15.61 5.02 -9.34
C TRP A 37 17.09 5.44 -9.40
N LYS A 38 17.40 6.65 -8.89
CA LYS A 38 18.78 7.22 -8.92
C LYS A 38 19.86 6.31 -8.33
N SER A 39 19.52 5.50 -7.32
CA SER A 39 20.43 4.56 -6.69
C SER A 39 20.59 3.25 -7.44
N GLY A 40 19.89 3.07 -8.57
CA GLY A 40 19.80 1.79 -9.25
C GLY A 40 18.94 0.79 -8.48
N GLY A 41 19.06 -0.49 -8.83
CA GLY A 41 18.32 -1.57 -8.19
C GLY A 41 17.22 -2.15 -9.07
N ASP A 42 16.42 -3.02 -8.48
CA ASP A 42 15.41 -3.82 -9.19
C ASP A 42 14.07 -3.08 -9.34
N THR A 43 14.02 -1.79 -8.93
CA THR A 43 12.77 -1.01 -8.86
C THR A 43 12.76 0.13 -9.84
N ASN A 44 11.70 0.19 -10.65
CA ASN A 44 11.38 1.32 -11.51
C ASN A 44 10.07 1.98 -11.03
N PHE A 45 9.88 3.26 -11.32
CA PHE A 45 8.72 4.03 -10.89
C PHE A 45 8.07 4.76 -12.06
N ALA A 46 6.74 4.72 -12.11
CA ALA A 46 5.94 5.59 -12.97
C ALA A 46 5.17 6.59 -12.10
N PRO A 47 5.54 7.88 -12.10
CA PRO A 47 4.86 8.88 -11.27
C PRO A 47 3.48 9.18 -11.83
N LEU A 48 2.44 9.04 -11.00
CA LEU A 48 1.08 9.53 -11.26
C LEU A 48 0.87 10.91 -10.65
N ALA A 49 1.54 11.21 -9.51
CA ALA A 49 1.62 12.53 -8.93
C ALA A 49 3.02 12.80 -8.38
N SER A 50 3.48 14.04 -8.52
CA SER A 50 4.79 14.51 -8.09
C SER A 50 4.69 15.86 -7.38
N ALA A 51 5.82 16.40 -6.93
CA ALA A 51 5.90 17.72 -6.29
C ALA A 51 5.54 18.88 -7.22
N THR A 52 5.71 18.70 -8.53
CA THR A 52 5.59 19.74 -9.54
C THR A 52 4.54 19.46 -10.61
N GLY A 53 3.99 18.24 -10.65
CA GLY A 53 3.14 17.75 -11.75
C GLY A 53 3.93 17.24 -12.96
N GLU A 54 5.24 17.39 -12.95
CA GLU A 54 6.13 16.85 -13.97
C GLU A 54 6.35 15.35 -13.78
N MET A 55 6.78 14.68 -14.84
CA MET A 55 7.20 13.27 -14.83
C MET A 55 8.54 13.15 -14.08
N ASP A 56 8.48 13.14 -12.74
CA ASP A 56 9.63 13.20 -11.85
C ASP A 56 9.46 12.22 -10.68
N CYS A 57 10.51 11.43 -10.43
CA CYS A 57 10.58 10.49 -9.31
C CYS A 57 11.39 10.99 -8.12
N ARG A 58 11.92 12.23 -8.16
CA ARG A 58 12.64 12.83 -7.03
C ARG A 58 11.74 12.94 -5.78
N GLY A 59 12.38 13.02 -4.62
CA GLY A 59 11.67 13.30 -3.36
C GLY A 59 11.06 14.70 -3.37
N PHE A 60 9.96 14.88 -2.66
CA PHE A 60 9.35 16.21 -2.50
C PHE A 60 10.31 17.20 -1.83
N TRP A 61 11.16 16.73 -0.92
CA TRP A 61 12.19 17.53 -0.28
C TRP A 61 13.26 18.03 -1.24
N ASP A 62 13.54 17.37 -2.37
CA ASP A 62 14.40 17.87 -3.44
C ASP A 62 13.83 19.16 -4.08
N HIS A 63 12.52 19.35 -3.95
CA HIS A 63 11.79 20.53 -4.40
C HIS A 63 11.44 21.50 -3.25
N GLY A 64 12.03 21.33 -2.07
CA GLY A 64 11.75 22.15 -0.90
C GLY A 64 10.35 22.00 -0.34
N LYS A 65 9.68 20.86 -0.58
CA LYS A 65 8.29 20.58 -0.17
C LYS A 65 8.21 19.38 0.76
N ALA A 66 7.24 19.40 1.69
CA ALA A 66 6.80 18.20 2.38
C ALA A 66 6.09 17.25 1.40
N ASP A 67 6.11 15.94 1.65
CA ASP A 67 5.48 14.91 0.78
C ASP A 67 3.95 14.92 0.89
N LYS A 68 3.36 16.06 0.58
CA LYS A 68 1.94 16.43 0.60
C LYS A 68 1.61 17.35 -0.56
N ASN A 69 0.31 17.55 -0.81
CA ASN A 69 -0.16 18.43 -1.89
C ASN A 69 0.44 18.04 -3.24
N GLY A 70 0.40 16.74 -3.53
CA GLY A 70 0.86 16.20 -4.81
C GLY A 70 0.06 16.75 -5.98
N ILE A 71 0.74 16.96 -7.10
CA ILE A 71 0.15 17.42 -8.35
C ILE A 71 0.17 16.26 -9.33
N TRP A 72 -0.99 15.97 -9.93
CA TRP A 72 -1.11 14.92 -10.93
C TRP A 72 -0.20 15.19 -12.14
N THR A 73 0.47 14.14 -12.61
CA THR A 73 1.26 14.16 -13.85
C THR A 73 0.38 13.78 -15.06
N SER A 74 0.96 13.80 -16.27
CA SER A 74 0.30 13.32 -17.48
C SER A 74 -0.10 11.82 -17.39
N ASN A 75 0.62 11.01 -16.64
CA ASN A 75 0.30 9.59 -16.44
C ASN A 75 -1.09 9.35 -15.82
N ARG A 76 -1.68 10.36 -15.14
CA ARG A 76 -3.06 10.26 -14.63
C ARG A 76 -4.06 9.90 -15.74
N GLN A 77 -3.84 10.40 -16.95
CA GLN A 77 -4.73 10.15 -18.09
C GLN A 77 -4.63 8.71 -18.60
N LEU A 78 -3.48 8.08 -18.43
CA LEU A 78 -3.23 6.69 -18.82
C LEU A 78 -3.67 5.68 -17.75
N ALA A 79 -3.84 6.15 -16.49
CA ALA A 79 -4.20 5.32 -15.35
C ALA A 79 -5.41 5.90 -14.58
N PRO A 80 -6.59 6.06 -15.25
CA PRO A 80 -7.74 6.73 -14.66
C PRO A 80 -8.35 5.99 -13.47
N SER A 81 -8.32 4.65 -13.47
CA SER A 81 -8.84 3.85 -12.35
C SER A 81 -7.93 3.92 -11.13
N LEU A 82 -6.60 3.96 -11.33
CA LEU A 82 -5.63 4.18 -10.25
C LEU A 82 -5.78 5.60 -9.65
N ALA A 83 -5.93 6.61 -10.49
CA ALA A 83 -6.21 7.97 -10.03
C ALA A 83 -7.53 8.05 -9.26
N SER A 84 -8.58 7.42 -9.77
CA SER A 84 -9.90 7.35 -9.11
C SER A 84 -9.84 6.62 -7.76
N TYR A 85 -9.00 5.58 -7.64
CA TYR A 85 -8.75 4.91 -6.36
C TYR A 85 -8.22 5.90 -5.32
N VAL A 86 -7.18 6.66 -5.66
CA VAL A 86 -6.59 7.69 -4.78
C VAL A 86 -7.59 8.79 -4.44
N GLU A 87 -8.27 9.34 -5.44
CA GLU A 87 -9.26 10.42 -5.27
C GLU A 87 -10.44 10.00 -4.38
N ARG A 88 -10.86 8.74 -4.46
CA ARG A 88 -11.96 8.19 -3.64
C ARG A 88 -11.61 8.08 -2.16
N ILE A 89 -10.35 7.90 -1.81
CA ILE A 89 -9.89 7.95 -0.42
C ILE A 89 -10.08 9.36 0.13
N GLY A 90 -9.80 10.40 -0.68
CA GLY A 90 -10.10 11.80 -0.38
C GLY A 90 -9.11 12.47 0.58
N GLY A 91 -8.03 11.78 0.97
CA GLY A 91 -6.96 12.36 1.79
C GLY A 91 -6.02 13.26 0.98
N ASN A 92 -5.29 14.12 1.70
CA ASN A 92 -4.23 14.91 1.08
C ASN A 92 -3.05 13.99 0.75
N PHE A 93 -2.80 13.79 -0.54
CA PHE A 93 -1.71 12.95 -1.00
C PHE A 93 -0.47 13.76 -1.40
N GLY A 94 0.69 13.14 -1.24
CA GLY A 94 1.96 13.61 -1.81
C GLY A 94 2.30 12.83 -3.08
N ARG A 95 3.35 12.03 -3.04
CA ARG A 95 3.73 11.16 -4.15
C ARG A 95 2.69 10.08 -4.39
N VAL A 96 2.30 9.91 -5.65
CA VAL A 96 1.55 8.76 -6.14
C VAL A 96 2.35 8.15 -7.28
N ARG A 97 2.67 6.87 -7.21
CA ARG A 97 3.45 6.20 -8.24
C ARG A 97 3.13 4.71 -8.34
N VAL A 98 3.20 4.18 -9.54
CA VAL A 98 3.25 2.74 -9.73
C VAL A 98 4.71 2.29 -9.61
N ILE A 99 4.93 1.26 -8.80
CA ILE A 99 6.22 0.57 -8.71
C ILE A 99 6.17 -0.63 -9.64
N LYS A 100 7.25 -0.78 -10.43
CA LYS A 100 7.60 -2.00 -11.14
C LYS A 100 8.83 -2.58 -10.45
N LEU A 101 8.65 -3.69 -9.75
CA LEU A 101 9.72 -4.41 -9.06
C LEU A 101 10.10 -5.64 -9.87
N ASN A 102 11.33 -5.67 -10.36
CA ASN A 102 11.87 -6.82 -11.06
C ASN A 102 12.21 -7.95 -10.08
N PRO A 103 12.23 -9.22 -10.55
CA PRO A 103 12.64 -10.35 -9.72
C PRO A 103 14.06 -10.21 -9.20
N SER A 104 14.27 -10.62 -7.94
CA SER A 104 15.59 -10.68 -7.31
C SER A 104 15.67 -11.81 -6.29
N ASP A 105 16.89 -12.17 -5.87
CA ASP A 105 17.08 -13.06 -4.73
C ASP A 105 16.88 -12.32 -3.42
N GLU A 106 16.62 -13.06 -2.34
CA GLU A 106 16.32 -12.49 -1.03
C GLU A 106 17.49 -11.68 -0.46
N ALA A 107 18.72 -12.13 -0.65
CA ALA A 107 19.90 -11.44 -0.14
C ALA A 107 20.08 -10.08 -0.83
N THR A 108 19.77 -9.98 -2.12
CA THR A 108 19.77 -8.74 -2.88
C THR A 108 18.68 -7.79 -2.35
N ALA A 109 17.47 -8.30 -2.13
CA ALA A 109 16.40 -7.49 -1.55
C ALA A 109 16.76 -6.96 -0.15
N LEU A 110 17.27 -7.80 0.74
CA LEU A 110 17.65 -7.40 2.09
C LEU A 110 18.75 -6.34 2.14
N ARG A 111 19.67 -6.30 1.16
CA ARG A 111 20.66 -5.21 1.05
C ARG A 111 20.01 -3.86 0.77
N GLN A 112 18.80 -3.84 0.20
CA GLN A 112 18.03 -2.63 -0.10
C GLN A 112 17.10 -2.22 1.04
N LEU A 113 17.15 -2.90 2.20
CA LEU A 113 16.34 -2.57 3.37
C LEU A 113 16.62 -1.12 3.81
N HIS A 114 15.58 -0.28 3.81
CA HIS A 114 15.69 1.15 4.04
C HIS A 114 14.49 1.70 4.82
N ARG A 115 14.63 2.91 5.31
CA ARG A 115 13.52 3.77 5.76
C ARG A 115 13.38 4.94 4.81
N ASP A 116 12.17 5.44 4.70
CA ASP A 116 11.91 6.67 3.95
C ASP A 116 12.22 7.91 4.79
N ASP A 117 12.29 9.05 4.13
CA ASP A 117 12.50 10.38 4.70
C ASP A 117 11.39 11.33 4.23
N ASN A 118 10.13 10.87 4.39
CA ASN A 118 8.95 11.59 3.86
C ASN A 118 8.61 12.84 4.68
N ASN A 119 9.00 12.85 5.96
CA ASN A 119 8.70 13.94 6.89
C ASN A 119 9.86 14.92 7.07
N ARG A 120 10.93 14.82 6.27
CA ARG A 120 12.13 15.67 6.37
C ARG A 120 11.82 17.17 6.34
N LEU A 121 10.84 17.60 5.54
CA LEU A 121 10.36 18.98 5.48
C LEU A 121 8.94 19.12 6.03
N ASN A 122 8.59 18.32 7.02
CA ASN A 122 7.35 18.38 7.78
C ASN A 122 7.66 18.66 9.26
N PRO A 123 8.29 19.82 9.58
CA PRO A 123 8.98 20.05 10.85
C PRO A 123 8.05 20.02 12.06
N ASP A 124 6.83 20.53 11.90
CA ASP A 124 5.87 20.57 13.00
C ASP A 124 5.10 19.27 13.17
N GLY A 125 5.37 18.29 12.25
CA GLY A 125 4.71 17.01 12.18
C GLY A 125 3.20 17.11 12.11
N ALA A 126 2.68 18.25 11.70
CA ALA A 126 1.30 18.42 11.37
C ALA A 126 0.99 17.50 10.19
N GLY A 127 0.17 16.47 10.42
CA GLY A 127 -0.12 15.46 9.42
C GLY A 127 1.13 14.65 9.04
N TRP A 128 1.59 13.78 9.93
CA TRP A 128 2.68 12.84 9.67
C TRP A 128 2.45 12.05 8.40
N VAL A 129 3.43 12.02 7.50
CA VAL A 129 3.28 11.34 6.22
C VAL A 129 3.50 9.84 6.39
N VAL A 130 2.51 9.06 5.97
CA VAL A 130 2.55 7.59 5.90
C VAL A 130 2.40 7.14 4.46
N ARG A 131 2.65 5.86 4.17
CA ARG A 131 2.45 5.31 2.83
C ARG A 131 1.45 4.18 2.81
N SER A 132 0.64 4.14 1.74
CA SER A 132 -0.17 2.99 1.40
C SER A 132 0.38 2.26 0.18
N TRP A 133 0.10 0.96 0.12
CA TRP A 133 0.29 0.08 -1.03
C TRP A 133 -1.03 -0.54 -1.44
N LEU A 134 -1.25 -0.62 -2.74
CA LEU A 134 -2.26 -1.47 -3.35
C LEU A 134 -1.53 -2.40 -4.34
N GLU A 135 -1.62 -3.70 -4.11
CA GLU A 135 -1.05 -4.71 -5.00
C GLU A 135 -1.91 -4.88 -6.24
N LEU A 136 -1.30 -4.74 -7.43
CA LEU A 136 -2.06 -4.63 -8.68
C LEU A 136 -2.18 -5.94 -9.45
N ASP A 137 -1.17 -6.81 -9.39
CA ASP A 137 -1.11 -8.00 -10.22
C ASP A 137 -0.91 -9.32 -9.44
N ASP A 138 -1.08 -10.45 -10.12
CA ASP A 138 -0.95 -11.79 -9.54
C ASP A 138 0.50 -12.19 -9.26
N ALA A 139 1.50 -11.49 -9.82
CA ALA A 139 2.90 -11.70 -9.48
C ALA A 139 3.16 -11.37 -7.99
N ALA A 140 2.36 -10.49 -7.39
CA ALA A 140 2.40 -10.18 -5.97
C ALA A 140 2.29 -11.43 -5.08
N GLY A 141 1.54 -12.45 -5.47
CA GLY A 141 1.34 -13.67 -4.70
C GLY A 141 2.61 -14.48 -4.38
N LYS A 142 3.73 -14.16 -5.02
CA LYS A 142 5.05 -14.72 -4.70
C LYS A 142 5.91 -13.79 -3.86
N SER A 143 5.48 -12.55 -3.68
CA SER A 143 6.25 -11.49 -3.03
C SER A 143 6.02 -11.47 -1.52
N VAL A 144 7.03 -10.99 -0.83
CA VAL A 144 6.99 -10.82 0.63
C VAL A 144 7.42 -9.39 0.97
N PHE A 145 6.57 -8.67 1.69
CA PHE A 145 6.94 -7.41 2.30
C PHE A 145 7.67 -7.72 3.61
N ILE A 146 8.90 -7.28 3.73
CA ILE A 146 9.76 -7.47 4.90
C ILE A 146 9.83 -6.14 5.64
N LEU A 147 9.44 -6.14 6.92
CA LEU A 147 9.46 -5.01 7.80
C LEU A 147 10.36 -5.31 9.00
N ARG A 148 11.14 -4.33 9.48
CA ARG A 148 11.92 -4.44 10.72
C ARG A 148 11.80 -3.16 11.53
N GLU A 149 11.80 -3.28 12.85
CA GLU A 149 11.97 -2.13 13.75
C GLU A 149 13.44 -1.70 13.83
N ASP A 150 14.35 -2.67 13.80
CA ASP A 150 15.81 -2.48 13.75
C ASP A 150 16.37 -3.16 12.49
N LYS A 151 17.16 -2.41 11.70
CA LYS A 151 17.78 -2.91 10.48
C LYS A 151 18.64 -4.14 10.70
N ASP A 152 19.42 -4.09 11.77
CA ASP A 152 20.48 -5.06 12.05
C ASP A 152 20.02 -6.20 12.96
N ASP A 153 18.77 -6.12 13.50
CA ASP A 153 18.19 -7.17 14.32
C ASP A 153 17.08 -7.93 13.58
N PRO A 154 17.38 -9.12 12.99
CA PRO A 154 16.39 -9.96 12.33
C PRO A 154 15.28 -10.46 13.25
N SER A 155 15.44 -10.43 14.57
CA SER A 155 14.39 -10.86 15.50
C SER A 155 13.19 -9.89 15.51
N THR A 156 13.37 -8.66 15.05
CA THR A 156 12.33 -7.65 14.90
C THR A 156 11.56 -7.77 13.56
N GLU A 157 11.90 -8.79 12.75
CA GLU A 157 11.37 -8.93 11.40
C GLU A 157 9.93 -9.42 11.39
N THR A 158 9.11 -8.72 10.61
CA THR A 158 7.77 -9.17 10.21
C THR A 158 7.73 -9.40 8.70
N ARG A 159 7.20 -10.55 8.29
CA ARG A 159 7.02 -10.92 6.88
C ARG A 159 5.55 -10.98 6.52
N ILE A 160 5.15 -10.18 5.55
CA ILE A 160 3.78 -10.13 5.04
C ILE A 160 3.77 -10.70 3.62
N ARG A 161 3.10 -11.84 3.41
CA ARG A 161 2.91 -12.38 2.06
C ARG A 161 1.90 -11.51 1.31
N LEU A 162 2.29 -11.02 0.15
CA LEU A 162 1.47 -10.17 -0.68
C LEU A 162 0.56 -10.99 -1.59
N HIS A 163 -0.56 -10.38 -2.03
CA HIS A 163 -1.49 -10.94 -3.01
C HIS A 163 -2.21 -9.81 -3.75
N PRO A 164 -2.78 -10.07 -4.94
CA PRO A 164 -3.51 -9.05 -5.71
C PRO A 164 -4.66 -8.44 -4.89
N GLY A 165 -4.83 -7.14 -5.00
CA GLY A 165 -5.85 -6.40 -4.28
C GLY A 165 -5.53 -6.10 -2.82
N MET A 166 -4.46 -6.66 -2.27
CA MET A 166 -4.04 -6.39 -0.89
C MET A 166 -3.71 -4.92 -0.70
N GLN A 167 -4.19 -4.35 0.41
CA GLN A 167 -3.93 -2.98 0.81
C GLN A 167 -3.18 -2.94 2.15
N LEU A 168 -2.16 -2.08 2.22
CA LEU A 168 -1.36 -1.86 3.44
C LEU A 168 -1.18 -0.37 3.67
N VAL A 169 -1.08 0.04 4.94
CA VAL A 169 -0.58 1.36 5.32
C VAL A 169 0.58 1.17 6.27
N ILE A 170 1.68 1.89 6.03
CA ILE A 170 2.93 1.72 6.77
C ILE A 170 3.52 3.10 7.12
N ASP A 171 3.98 3.25 8.35
CA ASP A 171 4.90 4.32 8.75
C ASP A 171 6.31 3.94 8.30
N THR A 172 6.64 4.31 7.07
CA THR A 172 7.90 3.94 6.40
C THR A 172 9.11 4.70 6.94
N GLU A 173 8.90 5.70 7.76
CA GLU A 173 9.98 6.41 8.46
C GLU A 173 10.33 5.74 9.79
N ARG A 174 9.34 5.05 10.40
CA ARG A 174 9.55 4.23 11.58
C ARG A 174 10.16 2.87 11.24
N LEU A 175 9.60 2.18 10.24
CA LEU A 175 9.96 0.81 9.90
C LEU A 175 10.97 0.74 8.74
N TRP A 176 12.03 -0.03 8.94
CA TRP A 176 12.86 -0.51 7.84
C TRP A 176 12.04 -1.45 6.98
N HIS A 177 12.09 -1.25 5.66
CA HIS A 177 11.23 -2.02 4.77
C HIS A 177 11.87 -2.31 3.43
N VAL A 178 11.45 -3.43 2.85
CA VAL A 178 11.78 -3.83 1.48
C VAL A 178 10.75 -4.86 1.01
N VAL A 179 10.56 -4.98 -0.29
CA VAL A 179 9.81 -6.11 -0.87
C VAL A 179 10.79 -7.04 -1.55
N TRP A 180 10.78 -8.30 -1.15
CA TRP A 180 11.43 -9.38 -1.86
C TRP A 180 10.45 -10.00 -2.85
N HIS A 181 10.87 -10.09 -4.13
CA HIS A 181 10.06 -10.63 -5.21
C HIS A 181 10.81 -11.73 -5.97
N PRO A 182 10.57 -13.02 -5.64
CA PRO A 182 11.22 -14.17 -6.30
C PRO A 182 10.49 -14.62 -7.57
N GLY A 183 9.58 -13.83 -8.12
CA GLY A 183 8.79 -14.19 -9.30
C GLY A 183 9.60 -14.33 -10.58
N ALA A 184 8.95 -14.68 -11.68
CA ALA A 184 9.59 -14.79 -13.00
C ALA A 184 9.35 -13.55 -13.88
N ARG A 185 8.44 -12.67 -13.50
CA ARG A 185 8.07 -11.43 -14.19
C ARG A 185 7.95 -10.30 -13.19
N PRO A 186 8.04 -9.03 -13.61
CA PRO A 186 7.89 -7.91 -12.71
C PRO A 186 6.57 -7.94 -11.93
N ARG A 187 6.60 -7.42 -10.71
CA ARG A 187 5.43 -7.15 -9.85
C ARG A 187 5.11 -5.66 -9.92
N TYR A 188 3.82 -5.34 -9.86
CA TYR A 188 3.33 -3.97 -9.88
C TYR A 188 2.52 -3.65 -8.61
N ALA A 189 2.74 -2.48 -8.05
CA ALA A 189 1.95 -1.96 -6.94
C ALA A 189 1.80 -0.43 -7.04
N LEU A 190 0.65 0.09 -6.63
CA LEU A 190 0.46 1.52 -6.44
C LEU A 190 0.92 1.90 -5.04
N ILE A 191 1.81 2.91 -4.96
CA ILE A 191 2.21 3.52 -3.69
C ILE A 191 1.70 4.95 -3.64
N THR A 192 1.13 5.32 -2.49
CA THR A 192 0.69 6.69 -2.23
C THR A 192 1.20 7.18 -0.89
N SER A 193 1.80 8.36 -0.85
CA SER A 193 2.09 9.10 0.39
C SER A 193 0.85 9.87 0.82
N TRP A 194 0.49 9.78 2.10
CA TRP A 194 -0.68 10.42 2.68
C TRP A 194 -0.31 11.28 3.88
N GLU A 195 -0.88 12.48 3.94
CA GLU A 195 -0.90 13.25 5.18
C GLU A 195 -1.84 12.56 6.19
N SER A 196 -1.33 12.26 7.40
CA SER A 196 -2.14 11.71 8.47
C SER A 196 -3.11 12.76 8.98
N ASP A 197 -4.39 12.59 8.65
CA ASP A 197 -5.49 13.45 9.05
C ASP A 197 -6.73 12.61 9.39
N ALA A 198 -7.83 13.28 9.74
CA ALA A 198 -9.08 12.61 10.07
C ALA A 198 -9.69 11.82 8.88
N VAL A 199 -9.38 12.21 7.63
CA VAL A 199 -9.86 11.50 6.43
C VAL A 199 -9.14 10.17 6.29
N ILE A 200 -7.82 10.18 6.44
CA ILE A 200 -6.99 8.95 6.36
C ILE A 200 -7.28 8.04 7.54
N ASP A 201 -7.44 8.58 8.74
CA ASP A 201 -7.84 7.79 9.91
C ASP A 201 -9.20 7.09 9.71
N ALA A 202 -10.20 7.82 9.24
CA ALA A 202 -11.53 7.28 8.94
C ALA A 202 -11.48 6.22 7.81
N TRP A 203 -10.67 6.44 6.77
CA TRP A 203 -10.46 5.45 5.71
C TRP A 203 -9.87 4.16 6.27
N ILE A 204 -8.78 4.25 7.03
CA ILE A 204 -8.13 3.09 7.64
C ILE A 204 -9.09 2.36 8.58
N ALA A 205 -9.79 3.08 9.46
CA ALA A 205 -10.75 2.48 10.39
C ALA A 205 -11.86 1.71 9.67
N ARG A 206 -12.38 2.25 8.56
CA ARG A 206 -13.39 1.61 7.72
C ARG A 206 -12.87 0.35 7.04
N GLU A 207 -11.66 0.41 6.49
CA GLU A 207 -11.08 -0.70 5.72
C GLU A 207 -10.39 -1.75 6.62
N HIS A 208 -9.98 -1.39 7.84
CA HIS A 208 -9.40 -2.32 8.81
C HIS A 208 -10.46 -3.09 9.61
N ALA A 209 -11.74 -2.70 9.53
CA ALA A 209 -12.80 -3.34 10.32
C ALA A 209 -12.76 -4.88 10.16
N PRO A 210 -12.70 -5.64 11.26
CA PRO A 210 -12.62 -7.10 11.20
C PRO A 210 -13.83 -7.63 10.43
N ARG A 211 -13.58 -8.57 9.50
CA ARG A 211 -14.69 -9.25 8.80
C ARG A 211 -15.63 -9.79 9.87
N ARG A 212 -16.87 -9.30 9.92
CA ARG A 212 -17.91 -9.94 10.72
C ARG A 212 -17.96 -11.39 10.24
N ARG A 213 -17.56 -12.33 11.11
CA ARG A 213 -17.75 -13.76 10.82
C ARG A 213 -19.20 -13.93 10.41
N PRO A 214 -19.49 -14.58 9.26
CA PRO A 214 -20.86 -14.88 8.91
C PRO A 214 -21.45 -15.65 10.10
N VAL A 215 -22.56 -15.14 10.63
CA VAL A 215 -23.30 -15.83 11.69
C VAL A 215 -23.68 -17.18 11.11
N PRO A 216 -23.29 -18.32 11.73
CA PRO A 216 -23.65 -19.63 11.20
C PRO A 216 -25.17 -19.70 11.13
N THR A 217 -25.71 -19.80 9.93
CA THR A 217 -27.14 -20.06 9.73
C THR A 217 -27.46 -21.37 10.44
N ARG A 218 -28.18 -21.27 11.54
CA ARG A 218 -28.66 -22.43 12.30
C ARG A 218 -29.52 -23.28 11.35
N LYS A 219 -28.99 -24.42 10.89
CA LYS A 219 -29.78 -25.39 10.15
C LYS A 219 -30.98 -25.74 11.00
N LEU A 220 -32.17 -25.36 10.56
CA LEU A 220 -33.41 -25.83 11.16
C LEU A 220 -33.40 -27.37 11.07
N ALA A 221 -33.51 -28.03 12.22
CA ALA A 221 -33.64 -29.46 12.27
C ALA A 221 -34.90 -29.87 11.47
N PRO A 222 -34.85 -30.97 10.71
CA PRO A 222 -36.04 -31.45 10.01
C PRO A 222 -37.12 -31.82 11.02
N THR A 223 -38.30 -31.20 10.88
CA THR A 223 -39.48 -31.53 11.66
C THR A 223 -39.80 -33.02 11.51
N GLY A 224 -39.73 -33.74 12.62
CA GLY A 224 -39.99 -35.17 12.66
C GLY A 224 -41.39 -35.50 12.11
N LYS A 225 -41.46 -36.54 11.25
CA LYS A 225 -42.69 -37.14 10.78
C LYS A 225 -43.45 -37.70 11.99
N LEU A 226 -44.66 -37.20 12.19
CA LEU A 226 -45.64 -37.81 13.09
C LEU A 226 -45.96 -39.22 12.59
N ALA A 227 -45.66 -40.23 13.42
CA ALA A 227 -46.03 -41.60 13.18
C ALA A 227 -47.55 -41.72 13.29
N GLY A 228 -48.17 -42.09 12.16
CA GLY A 228 -49.59 -42.43 12.11
C GLY A 228 -49.89 -43.71 12.88
N SER A 229 -50.70 -43.60 13.89
CA SER A 229 -51.31 -44.73 14.61
C SER A 229 -52.32 -45.40 13.68
N ARG A 230 -52.14 -46.69 13.40
CA ARG A 230 -53.18 -47.54 12.82
C ARG A 230 -54.01 -48.14 13.97
N ARG A 231 -55.30 -48.07 13.79
CA ARG A 231 -56.28 -49.08 14.21
C ARG A 231 -56.99 -49.55 12.96
#